data_b13d8491463eaf7cc7583508599e2699
#
_entry.id   b13d8491463eaf7cc7583508599e2699
#
_cell.length_a   1.000
_cell.length_b   1.000
_cell.length_c   1.000
_cell.angle_alpha   90.00
_cell.angle_beta   90.00
_cell.angle_gamma   90.00
#
_symmetry.space_group_name_H-M   'P 1'
#
loop_
_entity.id
_entity.type
_entity.pdbx_description
1 polymer ?
#
loop_
_entity_poly.entity_id
_entity_poly.type
_entity_poly.pdbx_seq_one_letter_code
_entity_poly.pdbx_strand_id
1 'polypeptide(L)'
;RVMNLRKQKKISDEKTSFFINTAHDIRTPLTLIKAPLEELLDEEPLSANGITRANTALRNVGTLLRLTNNLINFERADVYSSELCVSEYELNTYMHEVYETFSSYAAIKHIDFTYESSFSYLNVWFDKEKMDSILKNILSNSLKYTPENGKVSVSVSESNDSWKVIIEDTGIGIP
;
A
#
# COMPACT_ATOMS: atom_id res chain seq x y z
N ARG A 1 -30.31 27.17 0.54
CA ARG A 1 -28.92 26.77 0.84
C ARG A 1 -28.82 25.27 1.25
N VAL A 2 -29.65 24.79 2.16
CA VAL A 2 -29.69 23.38 2.63
C VAL A 2 -30.05 22.40 1.49
N MET A 3 -30.97 22.76 0.61
CA MET A 3 -31.39 21.94 -0.53
C MET A 3 -30.27 21.74 -1.57
N ASN A 4 -29.44 22.76 -1.80
CA ASN A 4 -28.28 22.65 -2.69
C ASN A 4 -27.18 21.73 -2.11
N LEU A 5 -26.94 21.81 -0.80
CA LEU A 5 -25.98 20.92 -0.13
C LEU A 5 -26.40 19.46 -0.19
N ARG A 6 -27.70 19.16 0.02
CA ARG A 6 -28.23 17.79 -0.11
C ARG A 6 -28.11 17.27 -1.55
N LYS A 7 -28.36 18.10 -2.55
CA LYS A 7 -28.20 17.72 -3.96
C LYS A 7 -26.74 17.46 -4.32
N GLN A 8 -25.82 18.28 -3.86
CA GLN A 8 -24.38 18.08 -4.07
C GLN A 8 -23.88 16.82 -3.39
N LYS A 9 -24.32 16.55 -2.14
CA LYS A 9 -23.97 15.32 -1.43
C LYS A 9 -24.48 14.08 -2.19
N LYS A 10 -25.72 14.08 -2.64
CA LYS A 10 -26.30 12.96 -3.40
C LYS A 10 -25.53 12.67 -4.69
N ILE A 11 -25.13 13.72 -5.44
CA ILE A 11 -24.32 13.56 -6.66
C ILE A 11 -22.93 12.99 -6.33
N SER A 12 -22.33 13.44 -5.24
CA SER A 12 -21.05 12.91 -4.76
C SER A 12 -21.15 11.44 -4.40
N ASP A 13 -22.19 11.04 -3.63
CA ASP A 13 -22.44 9.67 -3.22
C ASP A 13 -22.69 8.73 -4.43
N GLU A 14 -23.48 9.19 -5.41
CA GLU A 14 -23.75 8.45 -6.65
C GLU A 14 -22.46 8.27 -7.47
N LYS A 15 -21.63 9.31 -7.58
CA LYS A 15 -20.33 9.27 -8.27
C LYS A 15 -19.40 8.25 -7.61
N THR A 16 -19.28 8.29 -6.29
CA THR A 16 -18.44 7.34 -5.53
C THR A 16 -18.92 5.91 -5.68
N SER A 17 -20.21 5.67 -5.56
CA SER A 17 -20.81 4.34 -5.80
C SER A 17 -20.51 3.82 -7.20
N PHE A 18 -20.59 4.69 -8.22
CA PHE A 18 -20.22 4.34 -9.59
C PHE A 18 -18.76 3.91 -9.70
N PHE A 19 -17.82 4.67 -9.12
CA PHE A 19 -16.40 4.32 -9.17
C PHE A 19 -16.09 3.02 -8.43
N ILE A 20 -16.67 2.81 -7.24
CA ILE A 20 -16.49 1.57 -6.48
C ILE A 20 -17.00 0.37 -7.27
N ASN A 21 -18.21 0.45 -7.85
CA ASN A 21 -18.79 -0.63 -8.64
C ASN A 21 -17.97 -0.90 -9.91
N THR A 22 -17.58 0.15 -10.65
CA THR A 22 -16.76 0.02 -11.85
C THR A 22 -15.40 -0.64 -11.52
N ALA A 23 -14.78 -0.25 -10.43
CA ALA A 23 -13.52 -0.83 -10.00
C ALA A 23 -13.67 -2.31 -9.60
N HIS A 24 -14.78 -2.69 -8.96
CA HIS A 24 -15.11 -4.08 -8.67
C HIS A 24 -15.32 -4.89 -9.95
N ASP A 25 -16.05 -4.32 -10.92
CA ASP A 25 -16.34 -4.96 -12.20
C ASP A 25 -15.08 -5.13 -13.07
N ILE A 26 -14.08 -4.27 -12.91
CA ILE A 26 -12.76 -4.41 -13.53
C ILE A 26 -11.91 -5.46 -12.80
N ARG A 27 -11.96 -5.54 -11.48
CA ARG A 27 -11.18 -6.48 -10.68
C ARG A 27 -11.51 -7.93 -11.02
N THR A 28 -12.78 -8.24 -11.18
CA THR A 28 -13.26 -9.62 -11.42
C THR A 28 -12.63 -10.23 -12.68
N PRO A 29 -12.72 -9.64 -13.90
CA PRO A 29 -12.10 -10.21 -15.08
C PRO A 29 -10.56 -10.22 -15.00
N LEU A 30 -9.94 -9.24 -14.33
CA LEU A 30 -8.49 -9.25 -14.13
C LEU A 30 -8.03 -10.43 -13.27
N THR A 31 -8.78 -10.77 -12.23
CA THR A 31 -8.50 -11.94 -11.39
C THR A 31 -8.68 -13.25 -12.17
N LEU A 32 -9.72 -13.31 -13.02
CA LEU A 32 -9.97 -14.45 -13.91
C LEU A 32 -8.92 -14.61 -15.01
N ILE A 33 -8.22 -13.56 -15.39
CA ILE A 33 -7.08 -13.62 -16.32
C ILE A 33 -5.80 -14.01 -15.59
N LYS A 34 -5.65 -13.58 -14.35
CA LYS A 34 -4.43 -13.83 -13.55
C LYS A 34 -4.25 -15.31 -13.24
N ALA A 35 -5.28 -15.97 -12.74
CA ALA A 35 -5.21 -17.37 -12.32
C ALA A 35 -4.77 -18.33 -13.45
N PRO A 36 -5.38 -18.33 -14.65
CA PRO A 36 -4.92 -19.19 -15.74
C PRO A 36 -3.51 -18.90 -16.24
N LEU A 37 -3.05 -17.64 -16.11
CA LEU A 37 -1.66 -17.30 -16.45
C LEU A 37 -0.65 -17.82 -15.42
N GLU A 38 -1.03 -17.87 -14.14
CA GLU A 38 -0.23 -18.48 -13.07
C GLU A 38 -0.17 -20.00 -13.26
N GLU A 39 -1.31 -20.66 -13.48
CA GLU A 39 -1.38 -22.10 -13.78
C GLU A 39 -0.55 -22.49 -15.00
N LEU A 40 -0.62 -21.68 -16.08
CA LEU A 40 0.16 -21.92 -17.29
C LEU A 40 1.68 -21.90 -17.04
N LEU A 41 2.15 -21.08 -16.09
CA LEU A 41 3.57 -21.02 -15.73
C LEU A 41 4.01 -22.21 -14.86
N ASP A 42 3.10 -22.78 -14.09
CA ASP A 42 3.38 -23.86 -13.16
C ASP A 42 3.27 -25.27 -13.81
N GLU A 43 2.35 -25.45 -14.77
CA GLU A 43 1.99 -26.77 -15.27
C GLU A 43 2.52 -27.09 -16.69
N GLU A 44 2.80 -26.09 -17.53
CA GLU A 44 3.17 -26.29 -18.94
C GLU A 44 4.67 -26.02 -19.19
N PRO A 45 5.37 -26.87 -19.94
CA PRO A 45 6.74 -26.60 -20.38
C PRO A 45 6.76 -25.54 -21.48
N LEU A 46 6.67 -24.28 -21.09
CA LEU A 46 6.70 -23.14 -21.99
C LEU A 46 8.11 -22.90 -22.56
N SER A 47 8.16 -22.40 -23.78
CA SER A 47 9.40 -21.84 -24.31
C SER A 47 9.83 -20.61 -23.49
N ALA A 48 11.13 -20.28 -23.49
CA ALA A 48 11.64 -19.08 -22.80
C ALA A 48 10.89 -17.79 -23.20
N ASN A 49 10.48 -17.70 -24.48
CA ASN A 49 9.67 -16.59 -24.98
C ASN A 49 8.22 -16.63 -24.45
N GLY A 50 7.64 -17.82 -24.28
CA GLY A 50 6.33 -18.03 -23.66
C GLY A 50 6.33 -17.57 -22.21
N ILE A 51 7.31 -18.00 -21.41
CA ILE A 51 7.49 -17.58 -20.02
C ILE A 51 7.60 -16.05 -19.90
N THR A 52 8.42 -15.43 -20.77
CA THR A 52 8.59 -13.97 -20.77
C THR A 52 7.28 -13.24 -21.07
N ARG A 53 6.48 -13.74 -22.01
CA ARG A 53 5.16 -13.15 -22.35
C ARG A 53 4.14 -13.32 -21.22
N ALA A 54 4.05 -14.51 -20.64
CA ALA A 54 3.15 -14.79 -19.51
C ALA A 54 3.50 -13.91 -18.28
N ASN A 55 4.78 -13.81 -17.93
CA ASN A 55 5.23 -12.93 -16.86
C ASN A 55 4.95 -11.43 -17.14
N THR A 56 5.02 -11.02 -18.40
CA THR A 56 4.67 -9.65 -18.80
C THR A 56 3.18 -9.40 -18.66
N ALA A 57 2.33 -10.35 -19.04
CA ALA A 57 0.88 -10.27 -18.88
C ALA A 57 0.50 -10.23 -17.39
N LEU A 58 1.09 -11.09 -16.55
CA LEU A 58 0.88 -11.09 -15.08
C LEU A 58 1.25 -9.75 -14.45
N ARG A 59 2.39 -9.16 -14.82
CA ARG A 59 2.77 -7.83 -14.33
C ARG A 59 1.75 -6.76 -14.70
N ASN A 60 1.23 -6.78 -15.93
CA ASN A 60 0.23 -5.82 -16.38
C ASN A 60 -1.10 -6.00 -15.65
N VAL A 61 -1.56 -7.23 -15.45
CA VAL A 61 -2.76 -7.55 -14.64
C VAL A 61 -2.58 -7.05 -13.20
N GLY A 62 -1.43 -7.32 -12.58
CA GLY A 62 -1.10 -6.82 -11.24
C GLY A 62 -1.10 -5.29 -11.16
N THR A 63 -0.61 -4.61 -12.20
CA THR A 63 -0.64 -3.14 -12.29
C THR A 63 -2.07 -2.62 -12.36
N LEU A 64 -2.93 -3.22 -13.20
CA LEU A 64 -4.33 -2.82 -13.34
C LEU A 64 -5.11 -3.06 -12.04
N LEU A 65 -4.91 -4.19 -11.37
CA LEU A 65 -5.52 -4.48 -10.06
C LEU A 65 -5.13 -3.42 -9.01
N ARG A 66 -3.86 -3.02 -8.98
CA ARG A 66 -3.37 -1.98 -8.06
C ARG A 66 -3.98 -0.62 -8.39
N LEU A 67 -4.07 -0.23 -9.66
CA LEU A 67 -4.70 1.02 -10.08
C LEU A 67 -6.19 1.05 -9.70
N THR A 68 -6.90 -0.06 -9.89
CA THR A 68 -8.31 -0.21 -9.51
C THR A 68 -8.50 -0.07 -8.00
N ASN A 69 -7.61 -0.67 -7.20
CA ASN A 69 -7.64 -0.54 -5.74
C ASN A 69 -7.35 0.90 -5.29
N ASN A 70 -6.38 1.56 -5.92
CA ASN A 70 -6.06 2.96 -5.62
C ASN A 70 -7.25 3.89 -5.93
N LEU A 71 -7.97 3.64 -7.03
CA LEU A 71 -9.17 4.39 -7.39
C LEU A 71 -10.27 4.24 -6.33
N ILE A 72 -10.52 3.00 -5.86
CA ILE A 72 -11.49 2.74 -4.78
C ILE A 72 -11.09 3.47 -3.50
N ASN A 73 -9.82 3.38 -3.12
CA ASN A 73 -9.33 4.00 -1.89
C ASN A 73 -9.40 5.53 -1.96
N PHE A 74 -9.10 6.12 -3.10
CA PHE A 74 -9.22 7.56 -3.33
C PHE A 74 -10.67 8.05 -3.18
N GLU A 75 -11.61 7.41 -3.83
CA GLU A 75 -13.03 7.77 -3.75
C GLU A 75 -13.62 7.52 -2.35
N ARG A 76 -13.16 6.48 -1.64
CA ARG A 76 -13.55 6.23 -0.24
C ARG A 76 -13.03 7.29 0.71
N ALA A 77 -11.83 7.80 0.52
CA ALA A 77 -11.26 8.85 1.36
C ALA A 77 -12.07 10.15 1.32
N ASP A 78 -12.68 10.48 0.17
CA ASP A 78 -13.49 11.70 0.00
C ASP A 78 -14.90 11.60 0.60
N VAL A 79 -15.49 10.41 0.65
CA VAL A 79 -16.93 10.21 1.03
C VAL A 79 -17.10 9.67 2.43
N TYR A 80 -16.22 8.81 2.86
CA TYR A 80 -16.26 8.25 4.19
C TYR A 80 -15.15 8.89 5.04
N SER A 81 -15.54 9.88 5.85
CA SER A 81 -14.91 10.06 7.15
C SER A 81 -15.21 8.77 7.94
N SER A 82 -14.53 7.69 7.55
CA SER A 82 -14.68 6.39 8.20
C SER A 82 -14.38 6.59 9.67
N GLU A 83 -15.30 6.18 10.53
CA GLU A 83 -15.06 6.13 11.96
C GLU A 83 -13.71 5.46 12.20
N LEU A 84 -12.88 6.07 13.03
CA LEU A 84 -11.58 5.51 13.37
C LEU A 84 -11.80 4.31 14.31
N CYS A 85 -11.34 3.14 13.92
CA CYS A 85 -11.31 1.94 14.75
C CYS A 85 -10.00 1.91 15.56
N VAL A 86 -9.93 2.74 16.60
CA VAL A 86 -8.73 2.92 17.41
C VAL A 86 -8.64 1.84 18.47
N SER A 87 -7.49 1.18 18.59
CA SER A 87 -7.16 0.20 19.64
C SER A 87 -5.74 0.44 20.14
N GLU A 88 -5.44 -0.13 21.31
CA GLU A 88 -4.12 -0.04 21.92
C GLU A 88 -3.17 -1.09 21.32
N TYR A 89 -1.97 -0.64 20.92
CA TYR A 89 -0.91 -1.48 20.36
C TYR A 89 0.44 -1.14 20.97
N GLU A 90 1.30 -2.13 21.11
CA GLU A 90 2.71 -1.93 21.43
C GLU A 90 3.44 -1.49 20.16
N LEU A 91 3.89 -0.24 20.13
CA LEU A 91 4.36 0.45 18.92
C LEU A 91 5.65 -0.15 18.38
N ASN A 92 6.60 -0.54 19.25
CA ASN A 92 7.88 -1.07 18.79
C ASN A 92 7.72 -2.44 18.13
N THR A 93 6.92 -3.34 18.71
CA THR A 93 6.56 -4.63 18.11
C THR A 93 5.86 -4.45 16.78
N TYR A 94 4.85 -3.57 16.73
CA TYR A 94 4.12 -3.29 15.50
C TYR A 94 5.05 -2.76 14.38
N MET A 95 5.91 -1.80 14.68
CA MET A 95 6.83 -1.22 13.70
C MET A 95 7.91 -2.22 13.25
N HIS A 96 8.34 -3.10 14.15
CA HIS A 96 9.26 -4.17 13.81
C HIS A 96 8.65 -5.19 12.85
N GLU A 97 7.38 -5.57 13.05
CA GLU A 97 6.63 -6.43 12.11
C GLU A 97 6.51 -5.79 10.72
N VAL A 98 6.26 -4.48 10.67
CA VAL A 98 6.25 -3.73 9.41
C VAL A 98 7.63 -3.74 8.75
N TYR A 99 8.70 -3.49 9.51
CA TYR A 99 10.08 -3.53 9.02
C TYR A 99 10.42 -4.91 8.43
N GLU A 100 10.15 -6.00 9.14
CA GLU A 100 10.39 -7.38 8.67
C GLU A 100 9.66 -7.67 7.34
N THR A 101 8.41 -7.18 7.20
CA THR A 101 7.63 -7.36 5.97
C THR A 101 8.34 -6.81 4.72
N PHE A 102 9.07 -5.70 4.85
CA PHE A 102 9.77 -5.05 3.74
C PHE A 102 11.24 -5.44 3.60
N SER A 103 11.84 -6.05 4.62
CA SER A 103 13.26 -6.41 4.65
C SER A 103 13.67 -7.33 3.51
N SER A 104 12.86 -8.34 3.20
CA SER A 104 13.14 -9.26 2.09
C SER A 104 13.17 -8.54 0.73
N TYR A 105 12.25 -7.59 0.52
CA TYR A 105 12.22 -6.81 -0.73
C TYR A 105 13.42 -5.86 -0.83
N ALA A 106 13.80 -5.22 0.28
CA ALA A 106 14.98 -4.36 0.33
C ALA A 106 16.26 -5.15 0.03
N ALA A 107 16.41 -6.35 0.61
CA ALA A 107 17.54 -7.23 0.36
C ALA A 107 17.66 -7.65 -1.13
N ILE A 108 16.55 -8.00 -1.78
CA ILE A 108 16.53 -8.34 -3.22
C ILE A 108 16.99 -7.15 -4.08
N LYS A 109 16.67 -5.93 -3.67
CA LYS A 109 17.08 -4.70 -4.37
C LYS A 109 18.46 -4.18 -3.95
N HIS A 110 19.15 -4.86 -3.06
CA HIS A 110 20.44 -4.41 -2.48
C HIS A 110 20.34 -3.00 -1.85
N ILE A 111 19.23 -2.71 -1.17
CA ILE A 111 19.02 -1.45 -0.44
C ILE A 111 19.40 -1.67 1.04
N ASP A 112 20.18 -0.76 1.60
CA ASP A 112 20.46 -0.69 3.03
C ASP A 112 19.19 -0.22 3.76
N PHE A 113 18.44 -1.17 4.34
CA PHE A 113 17.18 -0.90 5.03
C PHE A 113 17.38 -1.07 6.53
N THR A 114 17.16 -0.01 7.30
CA THR A 114 17.41 0.01 8.75
C THR A 114 16.18 0.42 9.54
N TYR A 115 16.06 -0.12 10.75
CA TYR A 115 15.02 0.24 11.73
C TYR A 115 15.67 0.60 13.06
N GLU A 116 15.28 1.74 13.64
CA GLU A 116 15.74 2.22 14.94
C GLU A 116 14.55 2.71 15.79
N SER A 117 14.56 2.38 17.09
CA SER A 117 13.58 2.87 18.05
C SER A 117 14.28 3.50 19.25
N SER A 118 13.82 4.67 19.68
CA SER A 118 14.34 5.36 20.87
C SER A 118 13.83 4.76 22.19
N PHE A 119 12.94 3.79 22.13
CA PHE A 119 12.35 3.10 23.28
C PHE A 119 12.24 1.61 23.01
N SER A 120 12.23 0.80 24.05
CA SER A 120 12.03 -0.65 23.94
C SER A 120 10.56 -1.08 24.01
N TYR A 121 9.71 -0.26 24.63
CA TYR A 121 8.29 -0.55 24.82
C TYR A 121 7.50 0.74 24.93
N LEU A 122 6.41 0.86 24.15
CA LEU A 122 5.48 2.00 24.19
C LEU A 122 4.09 1.58 23.71
N ASN A 123 3.09 1.67 24.59
CA ASN A 123 1.70 1.48 24.19
C ASN A 123 1.11 2.79 23.67
N VAL A 124 0.48 2.70 22.49
CA VAL A 124 -0.16 3.83 21.82
C VAL A 124 -1.51 3.42 21.22
N TRP A 125 -2.38 4.39 21.02
CA TRP A 125 -3.70 4.19 20.45
C TRP A 125 -3.73 4.67 19.01
N PHE A 126 -4.04 3.77 18.06
CA PHE A 126 -4.23 4.12 16.66
C PHE A 126 -5.14 3.11 15.93
N ASP A 127 -5.59 3.48 14.73
CA ASP A 127 -6.29 2.60 13.80
C ASP A 127 -5.27 1.82 12.98
N LYS A 128 -5.15 0.52 13.27
CA LYS A 128 -4.15 -0.36 12.65
C LYS A 128 -4.30 -0.43 11.12
N GLU A 129 -5.53 -0.56 10.60
CA GLU A 129 -5.74 -0.69 9.14
C GLU A 129 -5.30 0.58 8.39
N LYS A 130 -5.57 1.75 8.97
CA LYS A 130 -5.13 3.01 8.39
C LYS A 130 -3.63 3.19 8.49
N MET A 131 -3.04 2.83 9.62
CA MET A 131 -1.59 2.88 9.82
C MET A 131 -0.87 1.92 8.85
N ASP A 132 -1.34 0.68 8.72
CA ASP A 132 -0.84 -0.29 7.75
C ASP A 132 -0.87 0.27 6.32
N SER A 133 -1.97 0.93 5.95
CA SER A 133 -2.11 1.57 4.62
C SER A 133 -1.11 2.71 4.42
N ILE A 134 -0.93 3.58 5.42
CA ILE A 134 0.02 4.70 5.38
C ILE A 134 1.46 4.18 5.23
N LEU A 135 1.88 3.29 6.14
CA LEU A 135 3.24 2.76 6.16
C LEU A 135 3.56 1.97 4.88
N LYS A 136 2.63 1.13 4.42
CA LYS A 136 2.77 0.38 3.18
C LYS A 136 2.94 1.29 1.97
N ASN A 137 2.18 2.37 1.87
CA ASN A 137 2.31 3.32 0.78
C ASN A 137 3.65 4.05 0.81
N ILE A 138 4.08 4.54 1.97
CA ILE A 138 5.34 5.26 2.11
C ILE A 138 6.53 4.32 1.86
N LEU A 139 6.62 3.20 2.58
CA LEU A 139 7.74 2.27 2.46
C LEU A 139 7.86 1.65 1.07
N SER A 140 6.73 1.28 0.44
CA SER A 140 6.77 0.76 -0.92
C SER A 140 7.26 1.81 -1.92
N ASN A 141 6.96 3.09 -1.72
CA ASN A 141 7.46 4.17 -2.56
C ASN A 141 8.95 4.41 -2.29
N SER A 142 9.38 4.51 -1.04
CA SER A 142 10.79 4.68 -0.68
C SER A 142 11.66 3.58 -1.26
N LEU A 143 11.29 2.30 -1.06
CA LEU A 143 12.02 1.17 -1.62
C LEU A 143 11.94 1.09 -3.16
N LYS A 144 10.85 1.54 -3.77
CA LYS A 144 10.69 1.54 -5.23
C LYS A 144 11.59 2.57 -5.90
N TYR A 145 11.67 3.77 -5.33
CA TYR A 145 12.36 4.91 -5.93
C TYR A 145 13.80 5.10 -5.44
N THR A 146 14.23 4.33 -4.45
CA THR A 146 15.63 4.25 -4.05
C THR A 146 16.38 3.33 -5.03
N PRO A 147 17.51 3.78 -5.59
CA PRO A 147 18.35 2.96 -6.47
C PRO A 147 19.04 1.84 -5.68
N GLU A 148 19.60 0.89 -6.41
CA GLU A 148 20.48 -0.16 -5.85
C GLU A 148 21.64 0.46 -5.07
N ASN A 149 21.99 -0.12 -3.92
CA ASN A 149 22.95 0.37 -2.94
C ASN A 149 22.56 1.71 -2.28
N GLY A 150 21.33 2.16 -2.46
CA GLY A 150 20.78 3.29 -1.70
C GLY A 150 20.38 2.88 -0.29
N LYS A 151 19.89 3.85 0.47
CA LYS A 151 19.49 3.66 1.87
C LYS A 151 18.04 4.05 2.10
N VAL A 152 17.33 3.26 2.92
CA VAL A 152 16.02 3.59 3.50
C VAL A 152 16.11 3.34 5.00
N SER A 153 15.70 4.31 5.80
CA SER A 153 15.69 4.17 7.26
C SER A 153 14.32 4.47 7.83
N VAL A 154 13.94 3.71 8.84
CA VAL A 154 12.74 3.92 9.64
C VAL A 154 13.19 4.20 11.07
N SER A 155 12.83 5.35 11.61
CA SER A 155 13.10 5.67 13.00
C SER A 155 11.81 6.01 13.74
N VAL A 156 11.71 5.51 14.97
CA VAL A 156 10.56 5.76 15.86
C VAL A 156 11.05 6.40 17.14
N SER A 157 10.43 7.50 17.51
CA SER A 157 10.80 8.25 18.72
C SER A 157 9.58 8.69 19.51
N GLU A 158 9.74 8.78 20.81
CA GLU A 158 8.77 9.33 21.75
C GLU A 158 9.16 10.76 22.15
N SER A 159 8.16 11.61 22.30
CA SER A 159 8.28 12.95 22.84
C SER A 159 7.09 13.21 23.76
N ASN A 160 7.27 13.96 24.84
CA ASN A 160 6.40 14.17 26.01
C ASN A 160 4.89 13.82 25.89
N ASP A 161 4.23 14.14 24.76
CA ASP A 161 2.81 13.88 24.53
C ASP A 161 2.52 13.28 23.16
N SER A 162 3.55 12.82 22.46
CA SER A 162 3.43 12.32 21.09
C SER A 162 4.51 11.31 20.75
N TRP A 163 4.25 10.50 19.75
CA TRP A 163 5.23 9.66 19.11
C TRP A 163 5.38 10.04 17.63
N LYS A 164 6.53 9.75 17.08
CA LYS A 164 6.88 10.13 15.71
C LYS A 164 7.53 8.96 14.99
N VAL A 165 7.06 8.70 13.78
CA VAL A 165 7.71 7.81 12.82
C VAL A 165 8.33 8.68 11.73
N ILE A 166 9.61 8.48 11.44
CA ILE A 166 10.33 9.11 10.35
C ILE A 166 10.78 8.01 9.40
N ILE A 167 10.48 8.18 8.12
CA ILE A 167 10.97 7.32 7.06
C ILE A 167 11.77 8.21 6.11
N GLU A 168 13.04 7.87 5.94
CA GLU A 168 13.96 8.61 5.08
C GLU A 168 14.50 7.68 3.99
N ASP A 169 14.62 8.18 2.78
CA ASP A 169 15.21 7.45 1.66
C ASP A 169 16.22 8.33 0.89
N THR A 170 17.13 7.67 0.20
CA THR A 170 18.10 8.31 -0.71
C THR A 170 17.67 8.19 -2.17
N GLY A 171 16.38 8.13 -2.41
CA GLY A 171 15.78 8.01 -3.74
C GLY A 171 15.89 9.29 -4.56
N ILE A 172 15.23 9.25 -5.73
CA ILE A 172 15.25 10.38 -6.69
C ILE A 172 14.53 11.65 -6.21
N GLY A 173 13.85 11.58 -5.06
CA GLY A 173 13.03 12.65 -4.53
C GLY A 173 11.70 12.83 -5.28
N ILE A 174 10.93 13.83 -4.83
CA ILE A 174 9.67 14.24 -5.46
C ILE A 174 9.94 15.56 -6.21
N PRO A 175 9.69 15.62 -7.53
CA PRO A 175 9.93 16.83 -8.33
C PRO A 175 8.97 17.98 -7.97
#